data_9da3baf543cace866291c73a2333df53
#
_entry.id   9da3baf543cace866291c73a2333df53
#
_cell.length_a   1.000
_cell.length_b   1.000
_cell.length_c   1.000
_cell.angle_alpha   90.00
_cell.angle_beta   90.00
_cell.angle_gamma   90.00
#
_symmetry.space_group_name_H-M   'P 1'
#
loop_
_entity.id
_entity.type
_entity.pdbx_description
1 polymer ?
#
loop_
_entity_poly.entity_id
_entity_poly.type
_entity_poly.pdbx_seq_one_letter_code
_entity_poly.pdbx_strand_id
1 'polypeptide(L)'
;MRGIQFSVIALAVCISITTAYAGNPSKAGDITGRSLAVTGLGSIGHIGTWNGSQVVEVLNESRFIQFNTLTKFKNSSSYWGARGNANFANPSSINVVANTQSQYSPSYTLVPLNTKIGRIEQQCTKRNMLGQCVTYSNVRVNAVFRCDTFVNYIYQATGNGSLSSLNVIYPFIAYSNAKIERT
;
A
#
# COMPACT_ATOMS: atom_id res chain seq x y z
N MET A 1 20.64 -67.03 -28.17
CA MET A 1 19.84 -66.04 -27.37
C MET A 1 20.63 -64.72 -27.30
N ARG A 2 20.14 -63.67 -27.99
CA ARG A 2 20.79 -62.34 -27.96
C ARG A 2 20.09 -61.48 -26.94
N GLY A 3 20.84 -61.11 -25.91
CA GLY A 3 20.34 -60.19 -24.88
C GLY A 3 20.27 -58.75 -25.40
N ILE A 4 19.10 -58.13 -25.28
CA ILE A 4 18.88 -56.74 -25.62
C ILE A 4 19.22 -55.92 -24.35
N GLN A 5 20.28 -55.11 -24.43
CA GLN A 5 20.62 -54.14 -23.40
C GLN A 5 19.78 -52.86 -23.62
N PHE A 6 18.90 -52.53 -22.67
CA PHE A 6 18.22 -51.25 -22.62
C PHE A 6 19.10 -50.23 -21.88
N SER A 7 19.64 -49.25 -22.66
CA SER A 7 20.31 -48.09 -22.06
C SER A 7 19.23 -47.09 -21.62
N VAL A 8 19.08 -46.91 -20.29
CA VAL A 8 18.25 -45.89 -19.72
C VAL A 8 19.02 -44.57 -19.72
N ILE A 9 18.66 -43.66 -20.63
CA ILE A 9 19.20 -42.30 -20.67
C ILE A 9 18.40 -41.51 -19.61
N ALA A 10 19.03 -41.25 -18.47
CA ALA A 10 18.50 -40.34 -17.46
C ALA A 10 18.65 -38.88 -17.95
N LEU A 11 17.55 -38.28 -18.39
CA LEU A 11 17.51 -36.87 -18.76
C LEU A 11 17.44 -36.02 -17.46
N ALA A 12 18.59 -35.52 -17.01
CA ALA A 12 18.65 -34.57 -15.90
C ALA A 12 18.09 -33.23 -16.37
N VAL A 13 16.85 -32.95 -16.06
CA VAL A 13 16.26 -31.62 -16.24
C VAL A 13 16.81 -30.71 -15.14
N CYS A 14 17.82 -29.92 -15.46
CA CYS A 14 18.26 -28.80 -14.59
C CYS A 14 17.15 -27.74 -14.57
N ILE A 15 16.27 -27.80 -13.59
CA ILE A 15 15.35 -26.70 -13.28
C ILE A 15 16.22 -25.60 -12.66
N SER A 16 16.61 -24.62 -13.45
CA SER A 16 17.21 -23.38 -12.96
C SER A 16 16.13 -22.64 -12.17
N ILE A 17 16.14 -22.79 -10.86
CA ILE A 17 15.35 -21.95 -9.99
C ILE A 17 16.00 -20.56 -10.04
N THR A 18 15.54 -19.73 -10.98
CA THR A 18 15.83 -18.30 -10.91
C THR A 18 15.12 -17.78 -9.68
N THR A 19 15.87 -17.57 -8.59
CA THR A 19 15.38 -16.77 -7.47
C THR A 19 15.07 -15.40 -8.03
N ALA A 20 13.78 -15.11 -8.23
CA ALA A 20 13.35 -13.78 -8.60
C ALA A 20 13.82 -12.83 -7.48
N TYR A 21 14.85 -12.06 -7.77
CA TYR A 21 15.37 -11.07 -6.83
C TYR A 21 14.28 -10.02 -6.65
N ALA A 22 13.75 -9.90 -5.46
CA ALA A 22 12.73 -8.92 -5.15
C ALA A 22 13.33 -7.51 -5.32
N GLY A 23 13.03 -6.87 -6.46
CA GLY A 23 13.64 -5.61 -6.85
C GLY A 23 13.29 -4.45 -5.91
N ASN A 24 14.17 -3.46 -5.90
CA ASN A 24 13.94 -2.23 -5.15
C ASN A 24 13.04 -1.27 -5.94
N PRO A 25 12.32 -0.35 -5.26
CA PRO A 25 11.60 0.70 -5.96
C PRO A 25 12.57 1.58 -6.74
N SER A 26 12.21 1.92 -7.96
CA SER A 26 13.05 2.70 -8.88
C SER A 26 12.44 4.05 -9.26
N LYS A 27 11.12 4.20 -9.10
CA LYS A 27 10.40 5.43 -9.44
C LYS A 27 9.45 5.80 -8.30
N ALA A 28 9.28 7.10 -8.06
CA ALA A 28 8.26 7.57 -7.14
C ALA A 28 6.87 7.09 -7.60
N GLY A 29 6.06 6.62 -6.66
CA GLY A 29 4.81 5.94 -6.91
C GLY A 29 4.91 4.41 -6.94
N ASP A 30 6.12 3.83 -6.90
CA ASP A 30 6.24 2.38 -6.73
C ASP A 30 5.68 1.96 -5.36
N ILE A 31 4.99 0.81 -5.34
CA ILE A 31 4.50 0.19 -4.12
C ILE A 31 5.53 -0.83 -3.66
N THR A 32 5.97 -0.72 -2.42
CA THR A 32 6.82 -1.71 -1.77
C THR A 32 5.97 -2.60 -0.88
N GLY A 33 6.27 -3.90 -0.85
CA GLY A 33 5.53 -4.87 -0.06
C GLY A 33 6.44 -5.73 0.82
N ARG A 34 5.91 -6.15 1.97
CA ARG A 34 6.55 -7.10 2.89
C ARG A 34 5.50 -7.91 3.65
N SER A 35 5.90 -9.05 4.17
CA SER A 35 5.05 -9.85 5.07
C SER A 35 4.80 -9.09 6.38
N LEU A 36 3.72 -9.43 7.10
CA LEU A 36 3.59 -9.03 8.49
C LEU A 36 4.42 -9.97 9.37
N ALA A 37 5.18 -9.40 10.30
CA ALA A 37 5.92 -10.18 11.31
C ALA A 37 5.01 -10.65 12.46
N VAL A 38 3.76 -11.06 12.14
CA VAL A 38 2.75 -11.50 13.11
C VAL A 38 2.32 -12.90 12.76
N THR A 39 2.44 -13.83 13.71
CA THR A 39 2.02 -15.22 13.54
C THR A 39 0.54 -15.30 13.16
N GLY A 40 0.23 -16.03 12.08
CA GLY A 40 -1.13 -16.19 11.56
C GLY A 40 -1.62 -15.06 10.63
N LEU A 41 -0.93 -13.92 10.54
CA LEU A 41 -1.30 -12.78 9.68
C LEU A 41 -0.27 -12.51 8.58
N GLY A 42 0.78 -13.31 8.46
CA GLY A 42 1.89 -13.08 7.52
C GLY A 42 1.46 -12.92 6.06
N SER A 43 0.43 -13.64 5.63
CA SER A 43 -0.12 -13.56 4.26
C SER A 43 -0.90 -12.27 3.97
N ILE A 44 -1.34 -11.54 4.99
CA ILE A 44 -2.05 -10.26 4.80
C ILE A 44 -1.09 -9.20 4.29
N GLY A 45 0.14 -9.21 4.79
CA GLY A 45 1.21 -8.33 4.37
C GLY A 45 1.08 -6.87 4.82
N HIS A 46 2.09 -6.10 4.44
CA HIS A 46 2.17 -4.66 4.65
C HIS A 46 2.74 -3.99 3.41
N ILE A 47 2.22 -2.82 3.05
CA ILE A 47 2.68 -2.06 1.89
C ILE A 47 2.89 -0.59 2.21
N GLY A 48 3.77 0.05 1.43
CA GLY A 48 3.99 1.48 1.43
C GLY A 48 4.25 2.00 0.02
N THR A 49 4.18 3.31 -0.15
CA THR A 49 4.45 3.99 -1.42
C THR A 49 5.85 4.60 -1.38
N TRP A 50 6.64 4.34 -2.41
CA TRP A 50 7.95 4.98 -2.59
C TRP A 50 7.79 6.41 -3.11
N ASN A 51 8.37 7.40 -2.42
CA ASN A 51 8.28 8.81 -2.84
C ASN A 51 9.48 9.28 -3.69
N GLY A 52 10.39 8.37 -4.02
CA GLY A 52 11.65 8.65 -4.71
C GLY A 52 12.88 8.53 -3.80
N SER A 53 12.71 8.56 -2.48
CA SER A 53 13.80 8.47 -1.50
C SER A 53 13.44 7.65 -0.25
N GLN A 54 12.16 7.59 0.10
CA GLN A 54 11.65 6.93 1.31
C GLN A 54 10.36 6.18 1.02
N VAL A 55 10.07 5.17 1.83
CA VAL A 55 8.76 4.49 1.86
C VAL A 55 7.82 5.28 2.77
N VAL A 56 6.72 5.74 2.21
CA VAL A 56 5.63 6.40 2.91
C VAL A 56 4.60 5.34 3.29
N GLU A 57 4.40 5.12 4.58
CA GLU A 57 3.60 4.02 5.10
C GLU A 57 2.80 4.42 6.34
N VAL A 58 1.76 3.66 6.66
CA VAL A 58 0.97 3.80 7.89
C VAL A 58 1.21 2.60 8.78
N LEU A 59 1.68 2.84 10.00
CA LEU A 59 1.96 1.82 11.01
C LEU A 59 1.08 2.03 12.24
N ASN A 60 0.84 0.96 12.99
CA ASN A 60 0.17 1.04 14.29
C ASN A 60 1.20 1.35 15.39
N GLU A 61 1.78 2.54 15.31
CA GLU A 61 2.81 3.04 16.22
C GLU A 61 2.44 4.46 16.67
N SER A 62 3.22 5.05 17.56
CA SER A 62 2.99 6.40 18.10
C SER A 62 2.92 7.47 17.01
N ARG A 63 3.68 7.30 15.94
CA ARG A 63 3.58 8.10 14.72
C ARG A 63 3.01 7.24 13.59
N PHE A 64 1.74 7.40 13.30
CA PHE A 64 1.01 6.53 12.36
C PHE A 64 1.49 6.65 10.91
N ILE A 65 1.61 7.87 10.36
CA ILE A 65 2.16 8.09 9.00
C ILE A 65 3.66 8.33 9.12
N GLN A 66 4.45 7.49 8.47
CA GLN A 66 5.91 7.49 8.56
C GLN A 66 6.56 7.57 7.18
N PHE A 67 7.76 8.15 7.17
CA PHE A 67 8.67 8.22 6.04
C PHE A 67 9.92 7.42 6.43
N ASN A 68 9.96 6.17 6.04
CA ASN A 68 11.02 5.25 6.44
C ASN A 68 12.01 5.00 5.30
N THR A 69 13.27 4.77 5.63
CA THR A 69 14.26 4.33 4.64
C THR A 69 13.82 2.95 4.10
N LEU A 70 14.19 2.66 2.84
CA LEU A 70 13.94 1.34 2.25
C LEU A 70 14.58 0.22 3.09
N THR A 71 15.76 0.47 3.65
CA THR A 71 16.44 -0.49 4.54
C THR A 71 15.61 -0.79 5.78
N LYS A 72 15.07 0.23 6.46
CA LYS A 72 14.19 0.02 7.62
C LYS A 72 12.94 -0.77 7.23
N PHE A 73 12.31 -0.43 6.10
CA PHE A 73 11.16 -1.15 5.59
C PHE A 73 11.47 -2.64 5.32
N LYS A 74 12.57 -2.93 4.65
CA LYS A 74 12.99 -4.31 4.31
C LYS A 74 13.36 -5.14 5.54
N ASN A 75 14.00 -4.53 6.53
CA ASN A 75 14.48 -5.25 7.72
C ASN A 75 13.37 -5.62 8.71
N SER A 76 12.14 -5.12 8.50
CA SER A 76 11.02 -5.39 9.41
C SER A 76 10.45 -6.80 9.25
N SER A 77 10.54 -7.41 8.03
CA SER A 77 10.10 -8.79 7.74
C SER A 77 10.44 -9.16 6.28
N SER A 78 9.99 -10.35 5.82
CA SER A 78 10.25 -10.81 4.45
C SER A 78 9.74 -9.82 3.41
N TYR A 79 10.67 -9.25 2.65
CA TYR A 79 10.41 -8.28 1.59
C TYR A 79 9.89 -8.97 0.32
N TRP A 80 8.81 -8.44 -0.25
CA TRP A 80 8.22 -8.97 -1.49
C TRP A 80 8.79 -8.35 -2.76
N GLY A 81 9.47 -7.21 -2.64
CA GLY A 81 9.92 -6.40 -3.75
C GLY A 81 9.14 -5.11 -3.91
N ALA A 82 9.31 -4.49 -5.07
CA ALA A 82 8.56 -3.31 -5.46
C ALA A 82 7.84 -3.54 -6.79
N ARG A 83 6.69 -2.90 -6.93
CA ARG A 83 5.88 -2.86 -8.16
C ARG A 83 5.41 -1.45 -8.43
N GLY A 84 5.23 -1.10 -9.68
CA GLY A 84 4.79 0.24 -10.05
C GLY A 84 3.94 0.29 -11.30
N ASN A 85 3.56 1.50 -11.67
CA ASN A 85 2.94 1.81 -12.94
C ASN A 85 3.94 2.54 -13.85
N ALA A 86 3.83 2.33 -15.16
CA ALA A 86 4.74 2.97 -16.13
C ALA A 86 4.72 4.51 -16.01
N ASN A 87 3.53 5.06 -15.84
CA ASN A 87 3.25 6.49 -15.81
C ASN A 87 2.50 6.83 -14.52
N PHE A 88 3.24 7.02 -13.42
CA PHE A 88 2.63 7.53 -12.19
C PHE A 88 2.47 9.05 -12.31
N ALA A 89 1.23 9.53 -12.21
CA ALA A 89 0.93 10.96 -12.26
C ALA A 89 1.33 11.65 -10.94
N ASN A 90 1.83 12.88 -11.04
CA ASN A 90 2.10 13.76 -9.90
C ASN A 90 2.91 13.12 -8.74
N PRO A 91 4.07 12.48 -8.99
CA PRO A 91 4.84 11.82 -7.96
C PRO A 91 5.30 12.76 -6.82
N SER A 92 5.54 14.04 -7.11
CA SER A 92 5.88 15.07 -6.11
C SER A 92 4.77 15.31 -5.09
N SER A 93 3.52 15.00 -5.42
CA SER A 93 2.37 15.17 -4.52
C SER A 93 2.28 14.08 -3.44
N ILE A 94 3.03 12.98 -3.52
CA ILE A 94 3.01 11.89 -2.51
C ILE A 94 3.28 12.46 -1.11
N ASN A 95 4.34 13.26 -0.97
CA ASN A 95 4.71 13.88 0.31
C ASN A 95 3.66 14.88 0.79
N VAL A 96 3.09 15.66 -0.13
CA VAL A 96 2.04 16.64 0.19
C VAL A 96 0.82 15.93 0.76
N VAL A 97 0.34 14.86 0.08
CA VAL A 97 -0.79 14.05 0.52
C VAL A 97 -0.53 13.44 1.90
N ALA A 98 0.63 12.82 2.11
CA ALA A 98 0.98 12.19 3.38
C ALA A 98 1.08 13.21 4.52
N ASN A 99 1.75 14.34 4.31
CA ASN A 99 1.89 15.41 5.30
C ASN A 99 0.54 16.06 5.62
N THR A 100 -0.32 16.26 4.63
CA THR A 100 -1.68 16.77 4.85
C THR A 100 -2.47 15.83 5.77
N GLN A 101 -2.45 14.52 5.50
CA GLN A 101 -3.16 13.56 6.35
C GLN A 101 -2.55 13.45 7.75
N SER A 102 -1.23 13.63 7.90
CA SER A 102 -0.56 13.66 9.21
C SER A 102 -1.08 14.78 10.12
N GLN A 103 -1.59 15.87 9.55
CA GLN A 103 -2.15 16.98 10.31
C GLN A 103 -3.52 16.66 10.94
N TYR A 104 -4.23 15.63 10.45
CA TYR A 104 -5.57 15.27 10.91
C TYR A 104 -5.59 14.19 11.99
N SER A 105 -4.63 14.21 12.91
CA SER A 105 -4.53 13.26 14.03
C SER A 105 -4.78 11.81 13.56
N PRO A 106 -3.94 11.28 12.68
CA PRO A 106 -4.17 9.99 12.07
C PRO A 106 -4.17 8.87 13.10
N SER A 107 -4.94 7.82 12.82
CA SER A 107 -4.96 6.58 13.60
C SER A 107 -4.96 5.37 12.66
N TYR A 108 -4.61 4.22 13.20
CA TYR A 108 -4.59 2.96 12.47
C TYR A 108 -5.91 2.19 12.67
N THR A 109 -6.36 1.50 11.63
CA THR A 109 -7.49 0.56 11.72
C THR A 109 -7.13 -0.77 11.08
N LEU A 110 -7.61 -1.87 11.64
CA LEU A 110 -7.55 -3.19 11.00
C LEU A 110 -8.74 -3.42 10.05
N VAL A 111 -9.81 -2.63 10.18
CA VAL A 111 -11.04 -2.75 9.40
C VAL A 111 -11.02 -1.76 8.25
N PRO A 112 -10.91 -2.20 6.98
CA PRO A 112 -10.80 -1.30 5.82
C PRO A 112 -11.99 -0.34 5.69
N LEU A 113 -13.19 -0.81 6.03
CA LEU A 113 -14.42 -0.01 5.97
C LEU A 113 -14.45 1.18 6.95
N ASN A 114 -13.59 1.17 7.96
CA ASN A 114 -13.43 2.27 8.90
C ASN A 114 -12.46 3.35 8.42
N THR A 115 -11.95 3.23 7.20
CA THR A 115 -11.06 4.26 6.61
C THR A 115 -11.77 5.59 6.52
N LYS A 116 -11.09 6.64 7.00
CA LYS A 116 -11.54 8.03 6.93
C LYS A 116 -10.40 8.92 6.42
N ILE A 117 -10.73 9.77 5.47
CA ILE A 117 -9.82 10.82 4.99
C ILE A 117 -9.93 12.00 5.94
N GLY A 118 -8.80 12.45 6.46
CA GLY A 118 -8.73 13.63 7.30
C GLY A 118 -9.10 14.90 6.52
N ARG A 119 -10.04 15.67 7.05
CA ARG A 119 -10.53 16.90 6.42
C ARG A 119 -11.26 17.79 7.43
N ILE A 120 -11.56 19.00 6.99
CA ILE A 120 -12.55 19.85 7.66
C ILE A 120 -13.88 19.68 6.93
N GLU A 121 -14.93 19.40 7.68
CA GLU A 121 -16.31 19.31 7.19
C GLU A 121 -17.17 20.41 7.79
N GLN A 122 -18.12 20.90 7.00
CA GLN A 122 -19.16 21.78 7.51
C GLN A 122 -20.29 20.93 8.09
N GLN A 123 -20.54 21.04 9.38
CA GLN A 123 -21.64 20.38 10.07
C GLN A 123 -22.74 21.39 10.41
N CYS A 124 -23.96 21.03 10.09
CA CYS A 124 -25.12 21.85 10.44
C CYS A 124 -25.33 21.88 11.97
N THR A 125 -25.30 23.06 12.55
CA THR A 125 -25.49 23.25 13.99
C THR A 125 -26.85 23.83 14.35
N LYS A 126 -27.54 24.47 13.39
CA LYS A 126 -28.90 25.02 13.62
C LYS A 126 -29.75 24.83 12.36
N ARG A 127 -30.99 24.40 12.57
CA ARG A 127 -32.01 24.28 11.52
C ARG A 127 -33.16 25.25 11.77
N ASN A 128 -33.80 25.75 10.71
CA ASN A 128 -35.02 26.51 10.79
C ASN A 128 -36.25 25.57 10.95
N MET A 129 -37.44 26.14 11.05
CA MET A 129 -38.69 25.39 11.21
C MET A 129 -38.99 24.46 10.01
N LEU A 130 -38.40 24.70 8.83
CA LEU A 130 -38.56 23.89 7.63
C LEU A 130 -37.48 22.80 7.56
N GLY A 131 -36.66 22.62 8.59
CA GLY A 131 -35.58 21.61 8.63
C GLY A 131 -34.33 21.97 7.84
N GLN A 132 -34.26 23.14 7.19
CA GLN A 132 -33.11 23.61 6.45
C GLN A 132 -32.02 24.10 7.38
N CYS A 133 -30.76 23.81 7.05
CA CYS A 133 -29.64 24.29 7.86
C CYS A 133 -29.42 25.80 7.65
N VAL A 134 -29.34 26.54 8.75
CA VAL A 134 -29.11 28.00 8.74
C VAL A 134 -27.81 28.42 9.41
N THR A 135 -27.14 27.49 10.13
CA THR A 135 -25.83 27.74 10.71
C THR A 135 -24.96 26.49 10.57
N TYR A 136 -23.71 26.70 10.18
CA TYR A 136 -22.70 25.63 10.03
C TYR A 136 -21.52 25.90 10.95
N SER A 137 -20.92 24.87 11.45
CA SER A 137 -19.59 24.90 12.08
C SER A 137 -18.63 23.99 11.34
N ASN A 138 -17.36 24.35 11.37
CA ASN A 138 -16.30 23.52 10.86
C ASN A 138 -15.95 22.44 11.88
N VAL A 139 -16.08 21.18 11.49
CA VAL A 139 -15.74 20.02 12.32
C VAL A 139 -14.54 19.31 11.68
N ARG A 140 -13.56 19.00 12.52
CA ARG A 140 -12.39 18.25 12.10
C ARG A 140 -12.71 16.75 12.08
N VAL A 141 -12.54 16.12 10.92
CA VAL A 141 -12.58 14.65 10.76
C VAL A 141 -11.15 14.14 10.85
N ASN A 142 -10.88 13.27 11.83
CA ASN A 142 -9.57 12.66 11.97
C ASN A 142 -9.34 11.63 10.87
N ALA A 143 -8.09 11.50 10.41
CA ALA A 143 -7.70 10.49 9.45
C ALA A 143 -7.68 9.10 10.10
N VAL A 144 -8.17 8.08 9.41
CA VAL A 144 -8.12 6.67 9.85
C VAL A 144 -7.73 5.82 8.65
N PHE A 145 -6.60 5.13 8.74
CA PHE A 145 -6.09 4.31 7.65
C PHE A 145 -5.60 2.94 8.12
N ARG A 146 -5.59 2.00 7.17
CA ARG A 146 -4.74 0.82 7.14
C ARG A 146 -3.68 1.04 6.06
N CYS A 147 -2.61 0.27 6.04
CA CYS A 147 -1.50 0.47 5.10
C CYS A 147 -1.95 0.50 3.63
N ASP A 148 -2.80 -0.44 3.23
CA ASP A 148 -3.33 -0.55 1.87
C ASP A 148 -4.34 0.55 1.52
N THR A 149 -5.22 0.92 2.45
CA THR A 149 -6.17 2.00 2.21
C THR A 149 -5.47 3.36 2.10
N PHE A 150 -4.37 3.54 2.81
CA PHE A 150 -3.54 4.74 2.70
C PHE A 150 -2.78 4.80 1.36
N VAL A 151 -2.16 3.69 0.93
CA VAL A 151 -1.52 3.60 -0.39
C VAL A 151 -2.54 3.87 -1.50
N ASN A 152 -3.73 3.25 -1.42
CA ASN A 152 -4.81 3.50 -2.38
C ASN A 152 -5.26 4.96 -2.39
N TYR A 153 -5.36 5.60 -1.22
CA TYR A 153 -5.67 7.01 -1.12
C TYR A 153 -4.60 7.90 -1.76
N ILE A 154 -3.30 7.60 -1.55
CA ILE A 154 -2.21 8.31 -2.24
C ILE A 154 -2.40 8.21 -3.76
N TYR A 155 -2.68 7.02 -4.30
CA TYR A 155 -2.90 6.81 -5.73
C TYR A 155 -4.06 7.65 -6.25
N GLN A 156 -5.20 7.64 -5.57
CA GLN A 156 -6.37 8.44 -5.94
C GLN A 156 -6.10 9.95 -5.87
N ALA A 157 -5.51 10.40 -4.77
CA ALA A 157 -5.23 11.82 -4.54
C ALA A 157 -4.17 12.40 -5.48
N THR A 158 -3.31 11.55 -6.05
CA THR A 158 -2.30 11.94 -7.04
C THR A 158 -2.75 11.74 -8.49
N GLY A 159 -4.01 11.33 -8.72
CA GLY A 159 -4.60 11.19 -10.07
C GLY A 159 -4.31 9.84 -10.75
N ASN A 160 -3.88 8.82 -10.02
CA ASN A 160 -3.55 7.50 -10.56
C ASN A 160 -4.70 6.49 -10.53
N GLY A 161 -5.89 6.93 -10.11
CA GLY A 161 -7.05 6.07 -9.94
C GLY A 161 -6.97 5.18 -8.69
N SER A 162 -7.83 4.16 -8.64
CA SER A 162 -7.87 3.21 -7.53
C SER A 162 -7.05 1.96 -7.85
N LEU A 163 -6.34 1.45 -6.83
CA LEU A 163 -5.65 0.16 -6.90
C LEU A 163 -6.60 -1.04 -6.78
N SER A 164 -7.87 -0.79 -6.46
CA SER A 164 -8.92 -1.81 -6.44
C SER A 164 -10.23 -1.22 -6.90
N SER A 165 -10.99 -2.00 -7.67
CA SER A 165 -12.39 -1.70 -8.02
C SER A 165 -13.36 -2.02 -6.87
N LEU A 166 -12.89 -2.71 -5.83
CA LEU A 166 -13.69 -3.09 -4.67
C LEU A 166 -13.49 -2.07 -3.54
N ASN A 167 -14.54 -1.84 -2.74
CA ASN A 167 -14.48 -1.00 -1.55
C ASN A 167 -13.58 -1.59 -0.44
N VAL A 168 -13.24 -2.86 -0.55
CA VAL A 168 -12.32 -3.57 0.34
C VAL A 168 -11.09 -3.96 -0.45
N ILE A 169 -9.94 -3.49 0.00
CA ILE A 169 -8.64 -3.81 -0.58
C ILE A 169 -7.81 -4.53 0.49
N TYR A 170 -6.92 -5.41 0.09
CA TYR A 170 -5.94 -6.05 0.96
C TYR A 170 -4.53 -5.68 0.49
N PRO A 171 -3.54 -5.60 1.39
CA PRO A 171 -2.18 -5.18 1.04
C PRO A 171 -1.60 -5.97 -0.14
N PHE A 172 -1.74 -7.29 -0.15
CA PHE A 172 -1.26 -8.13 -1.24
C PHE A 172 -1.99 -7.85 -2.57
N ILE A 173 -3.30 -7.59 -2.53
CA ILE A 173 -4.09 -7.26 -3.74
C ILE A 173 -3.66 -5.89 -4.28
N ALA A 174 -3.52 -4.88 -3.42
CA ALA A 174 -3.04 -3.57 -3.83
C ALA A 174 -1.64 -3.65 -4.46
N TYR A 175 -0.74 -4.41 -3.85
CA TYR A 175 0.60 -4.66 -4.37
C TYR A 175 0.57 -5.36 -5.74
N SER A 176 -0.27 -6.40 -5.89
CA SER A 176 -0.38 -7.18 -7.12
C SER A 176 -1.02 -6.41 -8.27
N ASN A 177 -1.85 -5.42 -7.98
CA ASN A 177 -2.50 -4.58 -8.98
C ASN A 177 -1.56 -3.53 -9.59
N ALA A 178 -0.42 -3.25 -8.98
CA ALA A 178 0.68 -2.53 -9.63
C ALA A 178 1.35 -3.45 -10.66
N LYS A 179 1.32 -3.04 -11.94
CA LYS A 179 1.51 -3.96 -13.08
C LYS A 179 2.97 -4.26 -13.42
N ILE A 180 3.92 -3.42 -12.97
CA ILE A 180 5.32 -3.52 -13.37
C ILE A 180 6.15 -3.98 -12.17
N GLU A 181 6.66 -5.18 -12.21
CA GLU A 181 7.68 -5.66 -11.28
C GLU A 181 8.99 -4.90 -11.46
N ARG A 182 9.60 -4.48 -10.37
CA ARG A 182 10.95 -3.93 -10.37
C ARG A 182 11.95 -5.07 -10.08
N THR A 183 12.93 -5.17 -10.91
CA THR A 183 14.03 -6.15 -10.82
C THR A 183 15.31 -5.46 -10.37
#